data_d9b1846d09dde533304723213cff6695
#
_entry.id   d9b1846d09dde533304723213cff6695
#
_cell.length_a   1.000
_cell.length_b   1.000
_cell.length_c   1.000
_cell.angle_alpha   90.00
_cell.angle_beta   90.00
_cell.angle_gamma   90.00
#
_symmetry.space_group_name_H-M   'P 1'
#
loop_
_entity.id
_entity.type
_entity.pdbx_description
1 polymer ?
#
loop_
_entity_poly.entity_id
_entity_poly.type
_entity_poly.pdbx_seq_one_letter_code
_entity_poly.pdbx_strand_id
1 'polypeptide(L)'
;MSLPPDFPLANEAPQPDRPIVVAANRLPVMRSADGWTASPGGLVRALLPMLRDTGGTWVGWTGTPDDTTEPFALEGVDLHPVPITAEEIELYYEGFSNDALWPLYHDALRESTYSGEQWDAYVTVNQRFADTIADIAPPDAIVWIHDYQLQLVPKM
;
A
#
# COMPACT_ATOMS: atom_id res chain seq x y z
N MET A 1 -30.39 0.17 -11.18
CA MET A 1 -29.77 1.47 -10.86
C MET A 1 -28.76 1.72 -11.96
N SER A 2 -29.10 2.62 -12.91
CA SER A 2 -28.24 2.90 -14.07
C SER A 2 -27.13 3.86 -13.64
N LEU A 3 -25.92 3.61 -14.07
CA LEU A 3 -24.79 4.51 -13.89
C LEU A 3 -25.09 5.86 -14.58
N PRO A 4 -24.61 6.98 -14.02
CA PRO A 4 -24.76 8.27 -14.67
C PRO A 4 -24.07 8.27 -16.05
N PRO A 5 -24.60 8.99 -17.05
CA PRO A 5 -24.13 8.94 -18.45
C PRO A 5 -22.68 9.40 -18.66
N ASP A 6 -22.08 10.07 -17.68
CA ASP A 6 -20.72 10.60 -17.74
C ASP A 6 -19.74 9.83 -16.83
N PHE A 7 -20.10 8.61 -16.39
CA PHE A 7 -19.12 7.78 -15.70
C PHE A 7 -18.08 7.35 -16.76
N PRO A 8 -16.83 7.84 -16.69
CA PRO A 8 -15.81 7.40 -17.63
C PRO A 8 -15.60 5.91 -17.40
N LEU A 9 -16.13 5.11 -18.30
CA LEU A 9 -15.66 3.73 -18.43
C LEU A 9 -14.20 3.89 -18.82
N ALA A 10 -13.31 3.73 -17.85
CA ALA A 10 -11.88 3.75 -18.06
C ALA A 10 -11.50 2.58 -19.00
N ASN A 11 -11.67 2.81 -20.28
CA ASN A 11 -11.25 1.91 -21.34
C ASN A 11 -9.95 2.40 -21.99
N GLU A 12 -9.24 3.31 -21.31
CA GLU A 12 -7.85 3.59 -21.64
C GLU A 12 -7.02 2.66 -20.76
N ALA A 13 -6.46 1.62 -21.38
CA ALA A 13 -5.35 0.91 -20.81
C ALA A 13 -4.32 1.94 -20.33
N PRO A 14 -3.70 1.79 -19.15
CA PRO A 14 -2.73 2.75 -18.65
C PRO A 14 -1.75 3.07 -19.77
N GLN A 15 -1.62 4.36 -20.08
CA GLN A 15 -0.73 4.79 -21.15
C GLN A 15 0.68 4.32 -20.77
N PRO A 16 1.38 3.58 -21.62
CA PRO A 16 2.66 2.96 -21.28
C PRO A 16 3.77 3.96 -20.91
N ASP A 17 3.51 5.26 -21.10
CA ASP A 17 4.51 6.31 -20.88
C ASP A 17 4.36 7.03 -19.50
N ARG A 18 3.37 6.67 -18.68
CA ARG A 18 3.19 7.30 -17.36
C ARG A 18 3.83 6.46 -16.27
N PRO A 19 4.68 7.07 -15.40
CA PRO A 19 5.23 6.38 -14.24
C PRO A 19 4.12 5.82 -13.35
N ILE A 20 4.31 4.61 -12.82
CA ILE A 20 3.36 3.96 -11.94
C ILE A 20 3.98 3.80 -10.56
N VAL A 21 3.28 4.31 -9.54
CA VAL A 21 3.61 4.13 -8.13
C VAL A 21 2.52 3.29 -7.49
N VAL A 22 2.85 2.09 -7.06
CA VAL A 22 1.97 1.23 -6.26
C VAL A 22 2.24 1.49 -4.79
N ALA A 23 1.19 1.73 -4.01
CA ALA A 23 1.26 1.77 -2.55
C ALA A 23 0.39 0.65 -1.96
N ALA A 24 0.98 -0.20 -1.16
CA ALA A 24 0.30 -1.27 -0.44
C ALA A 24 0.87 -1.39 0.97
N ASN A 25 0.12 -1.96 1.91
CA ASN A 25 0.59 -2.10 3.29
C ASN A 25 1.97 -2.78 3.39
N ARG A 26 2.24 -3.76 2.53
CA ARG A 26 3.51 -4.51 2.49
C ARG A 26 4.27 -4.29 1.19
N LEU A 27 5.60 -4.26 1.28
CA LEU A 27 6.44 -4.43 0.10
C LEU A 27 6.19 -5.80 -0.56
N PRO A 28 6.43 -5.92 -1.88
CA PRO A 28 6.24 -7.17 -2.62
C PRO A 28 7.36 -8.19 -2.35
N VAL A 29 8.18 -7.95 -1.34
CA VAL A 29 9.36 -8.73 -1.00
C VAL A 29 9.41 -9.06 0.48
N MET A 30 10.15 -10.09 0.82
CA MET A 30 10.43 -10.51 2.19
C MET A 30 11.92 -10.81 2.37
N ARG A 31 12.42 -10.64 3.60
CA ARG A 31 13.80 -11.01 3.92
C ARG A 31 13.93 -12.54 3.96
N SER A 32 15.00 -13.03 3.35
CA SER A 32 15.46 -14.42 3.43
C SER A 32 16.90 -14.48 3.90
N ALA A 33 17.44 -15.68 4.08
CA ALA A 33 18.84 -15.87 4.44
C ALA A 33 19.83 -15.29 3.41
N ASP A 34 19.41 -15.27 2.13
CA ASP A 34 20.23 -14.85 1.00
C ASP A 34 19.90 -13.39 0.54
N GLY A 35 19.10 -12.65 1.31
CA GLY A 35 18.71 -11.28 0.97
C GLY A 35 17.19 -11.11 0.76
N TRP A 36 16.79 -10.27 -0.17
CA TRP A 36 15.39 -10.02 -0.47
C TRP A 36 14.87 -10.97 -1.56
N THR A 37 13.69 -11.53 -1.34
CA THR A 37 12.99 -12.40 -2.30
C THR A 37 11.54 -11.94 -2.47
N ALA A 38 10.93 -12.22 -3.63
CA ALA A 38 9.53 -11.89 -3.86
C ALA A 38 8.62 -12.60 -2.85
N SER A 39 7.68 -11.84 -2.27
CA SER A 39 6.68 -12.38 -1.34
C SER A 39 5.66 -13.22 -2.09
N PRO A 40 5.21 -14.35 -1.52
CA PRO A 40 4.08 -15.08 -2.06
C PRO A 40 2.78 -14.28 -1.85
N GLY A 41 2.02 -14.03 -2.90
CA GLY A 41 0.73 -13.35 -2.78
C GLY A 41 0.08 -13.05 -4.12
N GLY A 42 -1.24 -12.95 -4.15
CA GLY A 42 -2.00 -12.65 -5.37
C GLY A 42 -1.68 -11.28 -5.93
N LEU A 43 -1.63 -10.26 -5.07
CA LEU A 43 -1.31 -8.88 -5.44
C LEU A 43 0.11 -8.79 -6.04
N VAL A 44 1.09 -9.41 -5.39
CA VAL A 44 2.48 -9.42 -5.87
C VAL A 44 2.58 -10.09 -7.24
N ARG A 45 1.94 -11.24 -7.41
CA ARG A 45 1.92 -11.96 -8.69
C ARG A 45 1.26 -11.18 -9.81
N ALA A 46 0.24 -10.38 -9.50
CA ALA A 46 -0.48 -9.59 -10.48
C ALA A 46 0.28 -8.32 -10.88
N LEU A 47 0.88 -7.59 -9.93
CA LEU A 47 1.42 -6.26 -10.18
C LEU A 47 2.93 -6.24 -10.44
N LEU A 48 3.69 -7.15 -9.83
CA LEU A 48 5.15 -7.12 -9.93
C LEU A 48 5.66 -7.26 -11.39
N PRO A 49 5.09 -8.14 -12.25
CA PRO A 49 5.49 -8.19 -13.66
C PRO A 49 5.25 -6.87 -14.38
N MET A 50 4.10 -6.25 -14.19
CA MET A 50 3.76 -4.96 -14.79
C MET A 50 4.76 -3.86 -14.37
N LEU A 51 5.09 -3.78 -13.07
CA LEU A 51 6.05 -2.81 -12.58
C LEU A 51 7.47 -3.05 -13.10
N ARG A 52 7.88 -4.30 -13.29
CA ARG A 52 9.17 -4.65 -13.93
C ARG A 52 9.24 -4.16 -15.36
N ASP A 53 8.16 -4.36 -16.12
CA ASP A 53 8.11 -3.98 -17.53
C ASP A 53 8.08 -2.45 -17.72
N THR A 54 7.54 -1.70 -16.75
CA THR A 54 7.39 -0.24 -16.80
C THR A 54 8.46 0.53 -16.02
N GLY A 55 9.34 -0.15 -15.25
CA GLY A 55 10.25 0.52 -14.33
C GLY A 55 9.50 1.26 -13.21
N GLY A 56 8.43 0.65 -12.68
CA GLY A 56 7.57 1.28 -11.68
C GLY A 56 8.12 1.20 -10.25
N THR A 57 7.45 1.90 -9.35
CA THR A 57 7.81 2.02 -7.94
C THR A 57 6.77 1.31 -7.06
N TRP A 58 7.24 0.71 -5.95
CA TRP A 58 6.35 0.15 -4.92
C TRP A 58 6.72 0.72 -3.55
N VAL A 59 5.73 1.34 -2.90
CA VAL A 59 5.82 1.87 -1.53
C VAL A 59 5.13 0.90 -0.57
N GLY A 60 5.79 0.53 0.51
CA GLY A 60 5.21 -0.41 1.47
C GLY A 60 6.10 -0.69 2.67
N TRP A 61 5.54 -1.29 3.70
CA TRP A 61 6.26 -1.75 4.87
C TRP A 61 7.03 -3.05 4.59
N THR A 62 8.23 -3.20 5.14
CA THR A 62 9.06 -4.41 4.97
C THR A 62 8.49 -5.65 5.67
N GLY A 63 7.63 -5.44 6.66
CA GLY A 63 7.07 -6.49 7.50
C GLY A 63 7.84 -6.75 8.79
N THR A 64 8.90 -6.00 9.01
CA THR A 64 9.67 -6.03 10.25
C THR A 64 9.43 -4.74 11.02
N PRO A 65 9.08 -4.78 12.32
CA PRO A 65 8.90 -3.58 13.12
C PRO A 65 10.20 -2.78 13.21
N ASP A 66 10.07 -1.46 13.25
CA ASP A 66 11.19 -0.52 13.42
C ASP A 66 12.31 -0.67 12.37
N ASP A 67 11.98 -1.24 11.22
CA ASP A 67 12.94 -1.44 10.12
C ASP A 67 13.20 -0.12 9.39
N THR A 68 14.45 0.32 9.38
CA THR A 68 14.92 1.53 8.72
C THR A 68 15.66 1.23 7.42
N THR A 69 15.27 0.18 6.72
CA THR A 69 15.83 -0.15 5.40
C THR A 69 15.66 1.02 4.45
N GLU A 70 16.77 1.46 3.86
CA GLU A 70 16.76 2.50 2.83
C GLU A 70 16.09 2.00 1.53
N PRO A 71 15.59 2.91 0.68
CA PRO A 71 15.09 2.55 -0.64
C PRO A 71 16.10 1.75 -1.46
N PHE A 72 15.62 0.77 -2.19
CA PHE A 72 16.46 -0.12 -3.01
C PHE A 72 15.71 -0.62 -4.24
N ALA A 73 16.46 -1.03 -5.26
CA ALA A 73 15.87 -1.65 -6.45
C ALA A 73 16.02 -3.17 -6.39
N LEU A 74 14.97 -3.87 -6.80
CA LEU A 74 15.01 -5.32 -6.99
C LEU A 74 14.29 -5.70 -8.29
N GLU A 75 15.01 -6.42 -9.16
CA GLU A 75 14.47 -6.93 -10.42
C GLU A 75 13.79 -5.86 -11.29
N GLY A 76 14.32 -4.63 -11.29
CA GLY A 76 13.81 -3.53 -12.11
C GLY A 76 12.63 -2.76 -11.51
N VAL A 77 12.30 -2.99 -10.25
CA VAL A 77 11.28 -2.25 -9.50
C VAL A 77 11.97 -1.48 -8.37
N ASP A 78 11.65 -0.19 -8.24
CA ASP A 78 12.11 0.64 -7.13
C ASP A 78 11.22 0.42 -5.91
N LEU A 79 11.83 0.04 -4.79
CA LEU A 79 11.15 -0.30 -3.55
C LEU A 79 11.43 0.78 -2.50
N HIS A 80 10.37 1.39 -1.98
CA HIS A 80 10.43 2.43 -0.97
C HIS A 80 9.80 1.94 0.33
N PRO A 81 10.62 1.52 1.31
CA PRO A 81 10.14 1.07 2.62
C PRO A 81 9.52 2.22 3.41
N VAL A 82 8.36 1.97 4.00
CA VAL A 82 7.75 2.85 5.01
C VAL A 82 7.94 2.21 6.37
N PRO A 83 8.68 2.84 7.30
CA PRO A 83 8.91 2.28 8.62
C PRO A 83 7.62 2.29 9.44
N ILE A 84 7.33 1.19 10.11
CA ILE A 84 6.20 1.04 11.05
C ILE A 84 6.75 0.48 12.35
N THR A 85 6.45 1.15 13.47
CA THR A 85 6.91 0.73 14.78
C THR A 85 6.13 -0.48 15.30
N ALA A 86 6.67 -1.16 16.32
CA ALA A 86 5.95 -2.27 16.95
C ALA A 86 4.60 -1.83 17.51
N GLU A 87 4.51 -0.65 18.14
CA GLU A 87 3.26 -0.07 18.66
C GLU A 87 2.26 0.23 17.54
N GLU A 88 2.74 0.80 16.43
CA GLU A 88 1.88 1.08 15.27
C GLU A 88 1.36 -0.21 14.61
N ILE A 89 2.11 -1.30 14.64
CA ILE A 89 1.61 -2.60 14.16
C ILE A 89 0.42 -3.04 15.00
N GLU A 90 0.49 -2.93 16.33
CA GLU A 90 -0.61 -3.30 17.22
C GLU A 90 -1.83 -2.40 17.03
N LEU A 91 -1.64 -1.08 16.92
CA LEU A 91 -2.74 -0.12 16.85
C LEU A 91 -3.31 0.04 15.44
N TYR A 92 -2.43 0.25 14.43
CA TYR A 92 -2.84 0.51 13.06
C TYR A 92 -3.21 -0.76 12.31
N TYR A 93 -2.32 -1.78 12.33
CA TYR A 93 -2.49 -2.96 11.49
C TYR A 93 -3.43 -3.98 12.13
N GLU A 94 -3.10 -4.48 13.34
CA GLU A 94 -3.94 -5.47 14.03
C GLU A 94 -5.24 -4.83 14.55
N GLY A 95 -5.15 -3.65 15.14
CA GLY A 95 -6.27 -2.93 15.72
C GLY A 95 -7.20 -2.34 14.65
N PHE A 96 -6.93 -1.10 14.19
CA PHE A 96 -7.89 -0.40 13.34
C PHE A 96 -8.14 -1.10 12.00
N SER A 97 -7.08 -1.59 11.34
CA SER A 97 -7.25 -2.24 10.03
C SER A 97 -7.95 -3.60 10.16
N ASN A 98 -7.43 -4.51 10.99
CA ASN A 98 -7.90 -5.89 11.00
C ASN A 98 -9.06 -6.14 11.96
N ASP A 99 -9.15 -5.45 13.11
CA ASP A 99 -10.24 -5.63 14.06
C ASP A 99 -11.43 -4.70 13.84
N ALA A 100 -11.23 -3.52 13.20
CA ALA A 100 -12.33 -2.62 12.87
C ALA A 100 -12.75 -2.69 11.40
N LEU A 101 -11.85 -2.35 10.45
CA LEU A 101 -12.20 -2.19 9.04
C LEU A 101 -12.45 -3.55 8.34
N TRP A 102 -11.58 -4.53 8.56
CA TRP A 102 -11.73 -5.83 7.89
C TRP A 102 -13.09 -6.49 8.14
N PRO A 103 -13.61 -6.58 9.38
CA PRO A 103 -14.93 -7.14 9.64
C PRO A 103 -16.06 -6.38 8.94
N LEU A 104 -15.96 -5.05 8.85
CA LEU A 104 -16.96 -4.22 8.15
C LEU A 104 -17.02 -4.50 6.66
N TYR A 105 -15.87 -4.73 6.01
CA TYR A 105 -15.81 -5.00 4.58
C TYR A 105 -16.15 -6.43 4.20
N HIS A 106 -16.07 -7.36 5.15
CA HIS A 106 -16.27 -8.79 4.89
C HIS A 106 -17.52 -9.35 5.55
N ASP A 107 -18.48 -8.50 5.98
CA ASP A 107 -19.71 -8.91 6.66
C ASP A 107 -19.45 -9.93 7.80
N ALA A 108 -18.35 -9.75 8.53
CA ALA A 108 -17.99 -10.67 9.60
C ALA A 108 -19.02 -10.61 10.75
N LEU A 109 -19.36 -11.76 11.28
CA LEU A 109 -20.36 -11.87 12.37
C LEU A 109 -19.84 -11.38 13.73
N ARG A 110 -18.61 -10.88 13.81
CA ARG A 110 -18.05 -10.29 15.02
C ARG A 110 -18.25 -8.77 15.02
N GLU A 111 -18.46 -8.21 16.19
CA GLU A 111 -18.53 -6.77 16.34
C GLU A 111 -17.15 -6.14 16.02
N SER A 112 -17.18 -5.04 15.26
CA SER A 112 -15.98 -4.24 15.04
C SER A 112 -15.68 -3.44 16.29
N THR A 113 -14.45 -3.50 16.76
CA THR A 113 -13.99 -2.70 17.90
C THR A 113 -12.90 -1.74 17.44
N TYR A 114 -12.98 -0.51 17.91
CA TYR A 114 -11.95 0.49 17.64
C TYR A 114 -11.85 1.49 18.80
N SER A 115 -10.70 2.11 18.94
CA SER A 115 -10.44 3.18 19.91
C SER A 115 -9.91 4.43 19.21
N GLY A 116 -9.88 5.55 19.93
CA GLY A 116 -9.26 6.79 19.46
C GLY A 116 -7.77 6.59 19.15
N GLU A 117 -7.04 5.84 19.98
CA GLU A 117 -5.61 5.54 19.78
C GLU A 117 -5.36 4.75 18.49
N GLN A 118 -6.19 3.75 18.20
CA GLN A 118 -6.12 2.98 16.96
C GLN A 118 -6.38 3.85 15.74
N TRP A 119 -7.35 4.76 15.82
CA TRP A 119 -7.63 5.73 14.76
C TRP A 119 -6.47 6.68 14.55
N ASP A 120 -5.90 7.24 15.61
CA ASP A 120 -4.76 8.16 15.52
C ASP A 120 -3.53 7.50 14.92
N ALA A 121 -3.25 6.25 15.27
CA ALA A 121 -2.20 5.45 14.65
C ALA A 121 -2.47 5.21 13.16
N TYR A 122 -3.73 4.89 12.80
CA TYR A 122 -4.14 4.71 11.42
C TYR A 122 -3.93 5.98 10.58
N VAL A 123 -4.31 7.15 11.11
CA VAL A 123 -4.06 8.45 10.47
C VAL A 123 -2.57 8.70 10.32
N THR A 124 -1.79 8.48 11.38
CA THR A 124 -0.34 8.73 11.39
C THR A 124 0.40 7.89 10.35
N VAL A 125 0.09 6.59 10.27
CA VAL A 125 0.71 5.70 9.28
C VAL A 125 0.29 6.07 7.86
N ASN A 126 -0.99 6.36 7.63
CA ASN A 126 -1.48 6.80 6.32
C ASN A 126 -0.80 8.11 5.88
N GLN A 127 -0.60 9.07 6.80
CA GLN A 127 0.13 10.30 6.49
C GLN A 127 1.57 10.02 6.07
N ARG A 128 2.27 9.11 6.77
CA ARG A 128 3.63 8.71 6.41
C ARG A 128 3.71 8.08 5.01
N PHE A 129 2.74 7.25 4.64
CA PHE A 129 2.63 6.74 3.28
C PHE A 129 2.39 7.85 2.26
N ALA A 130 1.49 8.80 2.56
CA ALA A 130 1.20 9.92 1.68
C ALA A 130 2.43 10.81 1.48
N ASP A 131 3.15 11.14 2.54
CA ASP A 131 4.38 11.93 2.49
C ASP A 131 5.45 11.22 1.65
N THR A 132 5.67 9.93 1.89
CA THR A 132 6.62 9.13 1.10
C THR A 132 6.26 9.15 -0.39
N ILE A 133 4.99 8.98 -0.73
CA ILE A 133 4.52 9.01 -2.13
C ILE A 133 4.71 10.40 -2.73
N ALA A 134 4.37 11.45 -1.99
CA ALA A 134 4.51 12.84 -2.46
C ALA A 134 5.97 13.21 -2.76
N ASP A 135 6.91 12.68 -1.96
CA ASP A 135 8.34 12.93 -2.14
C ASP A 135 8.93 12.24 -3.38
N ILE A 136 8.39 11.10 -3.78
CA ILE A 136 8.99 10.26 -4.83
C ILE A 136 8.22 10.22 -6.14
N ALA A 137 6.90 10.48 -6.10
CA ALA A 137 6.07 10.35 -7.30
C ALA A 137 6.35 11.50 -8.28
N PRO A 138 6.65 11.19 -9.56
CA PRO A 138 6.67 12.21 -10.59
C PRO A 138 5.32 12.92 -10.74
N PRO A 139 5.27 14.20 -11.20
CA PRO A 139 4.03 14.98 -11.26
C PRO A 139 2.90 14.36 -12.09
N ASP A 140 3.23 13.52 -13.05
CA ASP A 140 2.29 12.84 -13.95
C ASP A 140 2.10 11.35 -13.63
N ALA A 141 2.64 10.89 -12.51
CA ALA A 141 2.54 9.49 -12.10
C ALA A 141 1.10 9.05 -11.84
N ILE A 142 0.83 7.80 -12.14
CA ILE A 142 -0.38 7.11 -11.66
C ILE A 142 -0.04 6.52 -10.29
N VAL A 143 -0.66 7.02 -9.24
CA VAL A 143 -0.54 6.46 -7.89
C VAL A 143 -1.68 5.48 -7.65
N TRP A 144 -1.33 4.20 -7.50
CA TRP A 144 -2.30 3.14 -7.28
C TRP A 144 -2.23 2.64 -5.84
N ILE A 145 -3.21 3.07 -5.03
CA ILE A 145 -3.29 2.75 -3.60
C ILE A 145 -4.14 1.51 -3.40
N HIS A 146 -3.61 0.55 -2.66
CA HIS A 146 -4.25 -0.72 -2.41
C HIS A 146 -4.74 -0.88 -0.98
N ASP A 147 -5.98 -1.40 -0.90
CA ASP A 147 -6.60 -2.03 0.23
C ASP A 147 -6.99 -1.07 1.38
N TYR A 148 -7.72 -1.63 2.36
CA TYR A 148 -8.36 -0.86 3.45
C TYR A 148 -7.36 -0.28 4.46
N GLN A 149 -6.12 -0.72 4.46
CA GLN A 149 -5.08 -0.16 5.32
C GLN A 149 -4.70 1.28 4.94
N LEU A 150 -4.87 1.68 3.68
CA LEU A 150 -4.36 2.95 3.14
C LEU A 150 -5.45 3.89 2.59
N GLN A 151 -6.66 3.81 3.13
CA GLN A 151 -7.81 4.55 2.57
C GLN A 151 -7.73 6.08 2.72
N LEU A 152 -6.94 6.59 3.66
CA LEU A 152 -6.81 8.03 3.84
C LEU A 152 -5.77 8.65 2.91
N VAL A 153 -4.80 7.86 2.43
CA VAL A 153 -3.70 8.33 1.58
C VAL A 153 -4.17 9.16 0.37
N PRO A 154 -5.23 8.79 -0.37
CA PRO A 154 -5.64 9.59 -1.55
C PRO A 154 -6.13 11.00 -1.23
N LYS A 155 -6.43 11.29 0.03
CA LYS A 155 -6.92 12.61 0.46
C LYS A 155 -5.82 13.47 1.09
N MET A 156 -4.76 12.86 1.54
CA MET A 156 -3.61 13.50 2.17
C MET A 156 -2.63 14.01 1.12
#